data_2b92d3d1e33191683891a28bb2edb9c1
#
_entry.id   2b92d3d1e33191683891a28bb2edb9c1
#
_cell.length_a   1.000
_cell.length_b   1.000
_cell.length_c   1.000
_cell.angle_alpha   90.00
_cell.angle_beta   90.00
_cell.angle_gamma   90.00
#
_symmetry.space_group_name_H-M   'P 1'
#
loop_
_entity.id
_entity.type
_entity.pdbx_description
1 polymer ?
#
loop_
_entity_poly.entity_id
_entity_poly.type
_entity_poly.pdbx_seq_one_letter_code
_entity_poly.pdbx_strand_id
1 'polypeptide(L)'
;MFKELNDDEIEFHVYTLNYIYCNHLSFSMARMKKLEADMPEELKTPMYIHDDIIGEIKKNKEDCQKIMMIAKDHDKVVNFFNEVSKVLEVDGTFSATDFFDIMPKGCNKGTAIEKLAEYYNSPIEDCVVFGDNFNDKEMFDVAGWSVCPNNAKEEIQKMCDEVIGNNNDFSVIKYVEDYYKKIK
;
A
#
# COMPACT_ATOMS: atom_id res chain seq x y z
N MET A 1 10.36 -16.75 14.01
CA MET A 1 9.13 -16.14 13.53
C MET A 1 8.84 -16.49 12.06
N PHE A 2 9.59 -16.06 11.05
CA PHE A 2 9.36 -16.51 9.65
C PHE A 2 9.55 -18.02 9.39
N LYS A 3 10.37 -18.72 10.18
CA LYS A 3 10.57 -20.19 10.06
C LYS A 3 9.41 -21.03 10.59
N GLU A 4 8.55 -20.46 11.42
CA GLU A 4 7.38 -21.13 12.00
C GLU A 4 6.13 -20.93 11.14
N LEU A 5 6.20 -20.02 10.16
CA LEU A 5 5.13 -19.69 9.21
C LEU A 5 5.34 -20.34 7.85
N ASN A 6 6.01 -21.48 7.81
CA ASN A 6 6.10 -22.27 6.59
C ASN A 6 4.72 -22.92 6.29
N ASP A 7 3.70 -22.06 6.21
CA ASP A 7 2.36 -22.40 5.80
C ASP A 7 2.26 -22.02 4.32
N ASP A 8 2.17 -23.03 3.45
CA ASP A 8 2.02 -22.85 2.00
C ASP A 8 0.77 -22.02 1.61
N GLU A 9 -0.04 -21.66 2.60
CA GLU A 9 -1.25 -20.86 2.44
C GLU A 9 -1.05 -19.35 2.61
N ILE A 10 0.11 -18.90 3.12
CA ILE A 10 0.44 -17.47 3.27
C ILE A 10 1.69 -17.13 2.48
N GLU A 11 1.53 -16.24 1.50
CA GLU A 11 2.65 -15.68 0.76
C GLU A 11 3.14 -14.39 1.45
N PHE A 12 4.46 -14.22 1.50
CA PHE A 12 5.08 -13.02 2.08
C PHE A 12 5.88 -12.26 1.04
N HIS A 13 5.62 -10.96 0.95
CA HIS A 13 6.48 -10.01 0.25
C HIS A 13 7.06 -9.02 1.26
N VAL A 14 8.37 -8.91 1.30
CA VAL A 14 9.07 -7.92 2.12
C VAL A 14 9.54 -6.80 1.21
N TYR A 15 9.05 -5.61 1.45
CA TYR A 15 9.41 -4.40 0.73
C TYR A 15 10.52 -3.68 1.48
N THR A 16 11.59 -3.38 0.77
CA THR A 16 12.65 -2.47 1.21
C THR A 16 12.62 -1.21 0.35
N LEU A 17 13.56 -0.30 0.54
CA LEU A 17 13.63 0.90 -0.28
C LEU A 17 13.89 0.58 -1.77
N ASN A 18 14.67 -0.47 -2.05
CA ASN A 18 15.17 -0.76 -3.39
C ASN A 18 14.56 -2.02 -4.01
N TYR A 19 14.02 -2.94 -3.20
CA TYR A 19 13.66 -4.29 -3.67
C TYR A 19 12.39 -4.82 -3.03
N ILE A 20 11.78 -5.78 -3.72
CA ILE A 20 10.76 -6.67 -3.16
C ILE A 20 11.38 -8.07 -3.01
N TYR A 21 11.36 -8.60 -1.80
CA TYR A 21 11.82 -9.95 -1.50
C TYR A 21 10.65 -10.89 -1.28
N CYS A 22 10.69 -12.08 -1.85
CA CYS A 22 9.72 -13.15 -1.64
C CYS A 22 10.39 -14.53 -1.68
N ASN A 23 9.79 -15.51 -1.03
CA ASN A 23 10.35 -16.87 -1.00
C ASN A 23 10.00 -17.70 -2.25
N HIS A 24 8.98 -17.32 -2.99
CA HIS A 24 8.60 -17.95 -4.25
C HIS A 24 7.93 -16.93 -5.18
N LEU A 25 7.75 -17.30 -6.45
CA LEU A 25 7.05 -16.47 -7.41
C LEU A 25 5.55 -16.54 -7.18
N SER A 26 5.00 -15.64 -6.39
CA SER A 26 3.58 -15.52 -6.13
C SER A 26 2.78 -15.15 -7.38
N PHE A 27 1.47 -15.35 -7.34
CA PHE A 27 0.59 -14.93 -8.43
C PHE A 27 0.67 -13.43 -8.72
N SER A 28 0.72 -12.59 -7.68
CA SER A 28 0.84 -11.15 -7.82
C SER A 28 2.17 -10.72 -8.44
N MET A 29 3.28 -11.37 -8.05
CA MET A 29 4.61 -11.13 -8.61
C MET A 29 4.71 -11.59 -10.06
N ALA A 30 4.14 -12.74 -10.39
CA ALA A 30 4.08 -13.23 -11.77
C ALA A 30 3.27 -12.29 -12.68
N ARG A 31 2.14 -11.77 -12.17
CA ARG A 31 1.34 -10.76 -12.88
C ARG A 31 2.13 -9.48 -13.10
N MET A 32 2.83 -8.97 -12.09
CA MET A 32 3.64 -7.76 -12.20
C MET A 32 4.75 -7.94 -13.23
N LYS A 33 5.52 -9.04 -13.19
CA LYS A 33 6.53 -9.37 -14.20
C LYS A 33 5.95 -9.41 -15.62
N LYS A 34 4.74 -9.93 -15.78
CA LYS A 34 4.07 -9.95 -17.09
C LYS A 34 3.69 -8.57 -17.59
N LEU A 35 3.21 -7.69 -16.70
CA LEU A 35 2.87 -6.31 -17.05
C LEU A 35 4.12 -5.48 -17.41
N GLU A 36 5.23 -5.78 -16.76
CA GLU A 36 6.52 -5.09 -16.96
C GLU A 36 7.39 -5.73 -18.09
N ALA A 37 6.91 -6.79 -18.76
CA ALA A 37 7.73 -7.57 -19.70
C ALA A 37 8.36 -6.70 -20.80
N ASP A 38 7.60 -5.76 -21.35
CA ASP A 38 8.02 -4.87 -22.43
C ASP A 38 8.58 -3.52 -21.95
N MET A 39 8.73 -3.33 -20.62
CA MET A 39 9.32 -2.12 -20.06
C MET A 39 10.86 -2.16 -20.12
N PRO A 40 11.52 -0.99 -20.24
CA PRO A 40 12.96 -0.87 -20.00
C PRO A 40 13.35 -1.44 -18.63
N GLU A 41 14.54 -2.07 -18.53
CA GLU A 41 14.96 -2.75 -17.30
C GLU A 41 15.00 -1.82 -16.09
N GLU A 42 15.40 -0.57 -16.29
CA GLU A 42 15.46 0.47 -15.27
C GLU A 42 14.08 0.90 -14.70
N LEU A 43 13.00 0.55 -15.41
CA LEU A 43 11.62 0.83 -14.98
C LEU A 43 10.91 -0.40 -14.39
N LYS A 44 11.56 -1.56 -14.43
CA LYS A 44 11.01 -2.78 -13.82
C LYS A 44 11.19 -2.78 -12.32
N THR A 45 10.25 -3.37 -11.62
CA THR A 45 10.34 -3.53 -10.16
C THR A 45 11.41 -4.56 -9.81
N PRO A 46 12.48 -4.17 -9.08
CA PRO A 46 13.50 -5.11 -8.68
C PRO A 46 12.97 -6.14 -7.68
N MET A 47 13.01 -7.42 -8.06
CA MET A 47 12.47 -8.53 -7.25
C MET A 47 13.54 -9.58 -6.99
N TYR A 48 13.68 -9.96 -5.70
CA TYR A 48 14.49 -11.08 -5.27
C TYR A 48 13.60 -12.26 -4.84
N ILE A 49 13.80 -13.42 -5.50
CA ILE A 49 13.14 -14.66 -5.10
C ILE A 49 14.21 -15.55 -4.48
N HIS A 50 14.10 -15.81 -3.18
CA HIS A 50 15.09 -16.57 -2.43
C HIS A 50 14.48 -17.23 -1.20
N ASP A 51 14.90 -18.47 -0.88
CA ASP A 51 14.39 -19.21 0.30
C ASP A 51 14.78 -18.54 1.63
N ASP A 52 15.95 -17.90 1.68
CA ASP A 52 16.42 -17.14 2.87
C ASP A 52 16.30 -15.62 2.64
N ILE A 53 15.06 -15.11 2.67
CA ILE A 53 14.77 -13.68 2.53
C ILE A 53 15.55 -12.84 3.56
N ILE A 54 15.58 -13.30 4.81
CA ILE A 54 16.22 -12.55 5.90
C ILE A 54 17.73 -12.44 5.69
N GLY A 55 18.35 -13.54 5.26
CA GLY A 55 19.76 -13.56 4.91
C GLY A 55 20.11 -12.60 3.78
N GLU A 56 19.29 -12.58 2.73
CA GLU A 56 19.51 -11.68 1.59
C GLU A 56 19.27 -10.21 1.95
N ILE A 57 18.23 -9.86 2.72
CA ILE A 57 18.01 -8.49 3.22
C ILE A 57 19.21 -8.01 4.05
N LYS A 58 19.71 -8.84 4.97
CA LYS A 58 20.89 -8.51 5.79
C LYS A 58 22.16 -8.35 4.98
N LYS A 59 22.38 -9.25 4.01
CA LYS A 59 23.54 -9.21 3.09
C LYS A 59 23.53 -7.94 2.26
N ASN A 60 22.38 -7.51 1.77
CA ASN A 60 22.22 -6.30 0.98
C ASN A 60 22.14 -5.03 1.85
N LYS A 61 22.15 -5.15 3.18
CA LYS A 61 22.05 -4.04 4.14
C LYS A 61 20.79 -3.19 3.93
N GLU A 62 19.69 -3.85 3.62
CA GLU A 62 18.38 -3.23 3.42
C GLU A 62 17.57 -3.21 4.72
N ASP A 63 16.72 -2.20 4.86
CA ASP A 63 15.76 -2.11 5.95
C ASP A 63 14.35 -2.46 5.46
N CYS A 64 13.64 -3.26 6.23
CA CYS A 64 12.25 -3.61 5.94
C CYS A 64 11.35 -2.39 6.16
N GLN A 65 10.68 -1.96 5.09
CA GLN A 65 9.72 -0.84 5.12
C GLN A 65 8.28 -1.34 5.31
N LYS A 66 7.95 -2.47 4.69
CA LYS A 66 6.62 -3.07 4.74
C LYS A 66 6.71 -4.59 4.52
N ILE A 67 5.84 -5.32 5.20
CA ILE A 67 5.58 -6.73 4.90
C ILE A 67 4.15 -6.83 4.39
N MET A 68 3.98 -7.41 3.21
CA MET A 68 2.67 -7.75 2.68
C MET A 68 2.45 -9.25 2.83
N MET A 69 1.34 -9.61 3.43
CA MET A 69 0.86 -10.98 3.52
C MET A 69 -0.29 -11.16 2.53
N ILE A 70 -0.26 -12.27 1.81
CA ILE A 70 -1.31 -12.64 0.86
C ILE A 70 -1.89 -13.97 1.30
N ALA A 71 -3.15 -13.98 1.69
CA ALA A 71 -3.85 -15.19 2.08
C ALA A 71 -5.36 -15.04 1.90
N LYS A 72 -6.02 -16.14 1.55
CA LYS A 72 -7.49 -16.22 1.48
C LYS A 72 -8.12 -16.35 2.86
N ASP A 73 -7.41 -16.96 3.80
CA ASP A 73 -7.84 -17.10 5.19
C ASP A 73 -7.45 -15.83 5.97
N HIS A 74 -8.39 -14.91 6.07
CA HIS A 74 -8.19 -13.63 6.77
C HIS A 74 -7.96 -13.83 8.28
N ASP A 75 -8.57 -14.84 8.90
CA ASP A 75 -8.41 -15.11 10.33
C ASP A 75 -6.97 -15.52 10.65
N LYS A 76 -6.33 -16.30 9.78
CA LYS A 76 -4.90 -16.65 9.92
C LYS A 76 -4.03 -15.39 9.89
N VAL A 77 -4.28 -14.50 8.93
CA VAL A 77 -3.53 -13.24 8.78
C VAL A 77 -3.69 -12.34 10.01
N VAL A 78 -4.93 -12.15 10.45
CA VAL A 78 -5.24 -11.33 11.64
C VAL A 78 -4.63 -11.93 12.90
N ASN A 79 -4.73 -13.25 13.09
CA ASN A 79 -4.14 -13.93 14.24
C ASN A 79 -2.60 -13.77 14.25
N PHE A 80 -1.96 -13.94 13.10
CA PHE A 80 -0.53 -13.70 12.97
C PHE A 80 -0.16 -12.26 13.31
N PHE A 81 -0.86 -11.28 12.75
CA PHE A 81 -0.64 -9.87 13.05
C PHE A 81 -0.79 -9.58 14.54
N ASN A 82 -1.81 -10.15 15.20
CA ASN A 82 -2.03 -10.00 16.63
C ASN A 82 -0.86 -10.55 17.46
N GLU A 83 -0.22 -11.66 17.06
CA GLU A 83 0.97 -12.16 17.75
C GLU A 83 2.20 -11.27 17.50
N VAL A 84 2.38 -10.76 16.28
CA VAL A 84 3.47 -9.84 15.94
C VAL A 84 3.35 -8.53 16.71
N SER A 85 2.16 -7.97 16.79
CA SER A 85 1.90 -6.68 17.46
C SER A 85 2.10 -6.72 18.98
N LYS A 86 2.16 -7.91 19.60
CA LYS A 86 2.54 -8.04 21.01
C LYS A 86 4.01 -7.77 21.28
N VAL A 87 4.86 -7.95 20.27
CA VAL A 87 6.33 -7.89 20.41
C VAL A 87 6.98 -6.79 19.58
N LEU A 88 6.27 -6.27 18.58
CA LEU A 88 6.73 -5.18 17.71
C LEU A 88 5.69 -4.06 17.67
N GLU A 89 6.17 -2.83 17.62
CA GLU A 89 5.30 -1.66 17.38
C GLU A 89 5.02 -1.54 15.89
N VAL A 90 3.92 -2.14 15.45
CA VAL A 90 3.48 -2.19 14.06
C VAL A 90 2.00 -1.90 13.92
N ASP A 91 1.61 -1.37 12.78
CA ASP A 91 0.24 -1.24 12.33
C ASP A 91 -0.03 -2.19 11.17
N GLY A 92 -1.27 -2.64 11.03
CA GLY A 92 -1.69 -3.54 9.97
C GLY A 92 -3.02 -3.15 9.36
N THR A 93 -3.13 -3.28 8.04
CA THR A 93 -4.36 -2.97 7.31
C THR A 93 -4.54 -3.85 6.08
N PHE A 94 -5.79 -4.14 5.72
CA PHE A 94 -6.10 -4.73 4.42
C PHE A 94 -6.02 -3.68 3.32
N SER A 95 -5.07 -3.85 2.39
CA SER A 95 -4.91 -2.98 1.21
C SER A 95 -5.69 -3.49 -0.01
N ALA A 96 -6.08 -4.76 0.00
CA ALA A 96 -7.03 -5.38 -0.94
C ALA A 96 -7.68 -6.59 -0.24
N THR A 97 -8.57 -7.31 -0.95
CA THR A 97 -9.34 -8.42 -0.37
C THR A 97 -8.45 -9.44 0.34
N ASP A 98 -7.38 -9.90 -0.32
CA ASP A 98 -6.48 -10.94 0.21
C ASP A 98 -5.09 -10.39 0.60
N PHE A 99 -4.89 -9.07 0.57
CA PHE A 99 -3.61 -8.41 0.85
C PHE A 99 -3.66 -7.67 2.19
N PHE A 100 -2.80 -8.08 3.11
CA PHE A 100 -2.65 -7.45 4.41
C PHE A 100 -1.25 -6.86 4.55
N ASP A 101 -1.17 -5.57 4.74
CA ASP A 101 0.07 -4.82 4.91
C ASP A 101 0.39 -4.64 6.39
N ILE A 102 1.63 -4.95 6.78
CA ILE A 102 2.21 -4.67 8.10
C ILE A 102 3.31 -3.63 7.92
N MET A 103 3.21 -2.54 8.67
CA MET A 103 4.13 -1.40 8.60
C MET A 103 4.59 -1.00 10.01
N PRO A 104 5.69 -0.26 10.15
CA PRO A 104 6.03 0.39 11.42
C PRO A 104 4.86 1.21 11.95
N LYS A 105 4.70 1.24 13.26
CA LYS A 105 3.62 1.98 13.93
C LYS A 105 3.61 3.46 13.51
N GLY A 106 2.42 3.97 13.19
CA GLY A 106 2.22 5.32 12.70
C GLY A 106 2.66 5.55 11.24
N CYS A 107 3.08 4.49 10.53
CA CYS A 107 3.41 4.58 9.11
C CYS A 107 2.16 4.26 8.28
N ASN A 108 1.39 5.27 7.93
CA ASN A 108 0.17 5.18 7.12
C ASN A 108 0.09 6.32 6.10
N LYS A 109 -0.92 6.31 5.24
CA LYS A 109 -1.07 7.35 4.20
C LYS A 109 -1.39 8.72 4.78
N GLY A 110 -2.07 8.81 5.93
CA GLY A 110 -2.33 10.08 6.61
C GLY A 110 -1.05 10.75 7.06
N THR A 111 -0.21 10.04 7.83
CA THR A 111 1.09 10.59 8.26
C THR A 111 2.03 10.87 7.09
N ALA A 112 1.89 10.15 5.97
CA ALA A 112 2.66 10.43 4.76
C ALA A 112 2.23 11.76 4.12
N ILE A 113 0.92 12.05 4.03
CA ILE A 113 0.41 13.32 3.51
C ILE A 113 0.78 14.50 4.42
N GLU A 114 0.71 14.35 5.75
CA GLU A 114 1.17 15.38 6.68
C GLU A 114 2.64 15.75 6.45
N LYS A 115 3.53 14.74 6.34
CA LYS A 115 4.95 14.97 6.04
C LYS A 115 5.17 15.58 4.66
N LEU A 116 4.36 15.21 3.68
CA LEU A 116 4.45 15.76 2.33
C LEU A 116 4.02 17.23 2.30
N ALA A 117 2.94 17.56 3.01
CA ALA A 117 2.46 18.93 3.18
C ALA A 117 3.53 19.80 3.87
N GLU A 118 4.14 19.30 4.95
CA GLU A 118 5.27 19.95 5.61
C GLU A 118 6.45 20.16 4.65
N TYR A 119 6.84 19.13 3.90
CA TYR A 119 7.96 19.22 2.95
C TYR A 119 7.74 20.28 1.86
N TYR A 120 6.51 20.40 1.35
CA TYR A 120 6.15 21.41 0.35
C TYR A 120 5.75 22.76 0.97
N ASN A 121 5.77 22.89 2.30
CA ASN A 121 5.32 24.08 3.03
C ASN A 121 3.89 24.49 2.62
N SER A 122 3.01 23.52 2.45
CA SER A 122 1.60 23.69 2.14
C SER A 122 0.76 23.34 3.36
N PRO A 123 -0.25 24.15 3.73
CA PRO A 123 -1.18 23.76 4.79
C PRO A 123 -1.89 22.44 4.44
N ILE A 124 -2.08 21.57 5.43
CA ILE A 124 -2.73 20.27 5.22
C ILE A 124 -4.20 20.44 4.78
N GLU A 125 -4.84 21.50 5.22
CA GLU A 125 -6.18 21.91 4.85
C GLU A 125 -6.33 22.32 3.37
N ASP A 126 -5.22 22.62 2.69
CA ASP A 126 -5.20 22.92 1.25
C ASP A 126 -4.91 21.66 0.40
N CYS A 127 -4.68 20.53 1.05
CA CYS A 127 -4.39 19.28 0.35
C CYS A 127 -5.68 18.59 -0.11
N VAL A 128 -5.71 18.17 -1.37
CA VAL A 128 -6.74 17.30 -1.92
C VAL A 128 -6.17 15.89 -2.09
N VAL A 129 -6.87 14.90 -1.56
CA VAL A 129 -6.43 13.49 -1.61
C VAL A 129 -7.45 12.62 -2.35
N PHE A 130 -6.94 11.58 -3.01
CA PHE A 130 -7.76 10.62 -3.74
C PHE A 130 -7.49 9.22 -3.20
N GLY A 131 -8.55 8.47 -2.91
CA GLY A 131 -8.44 7.10 -2.42
C GLY A 131 -9.68 6.27 -2.73
N ASP A 132 -9.56 4.95 -2.63
CA ASP A 132 -10.65 4.02 -2.97
C ASP A 132 -10.79 2.83 -1.99
N ASN A 133 -9.92 2.75 -0.96
CA ASN A 133 -9.92 1.60 -0.07
C ASN A 133 -9.67 2.01 1.39
N PHE A 134 -9.76 1.04 2.31
CA PHE A 134 -9.62 1.25 3.75
C PHE A 134 -8.24 1.78 4.18
N ASN A 135 -7.18 1.45 3.45
CA ASN A 135 -5.84 1.99 3.71
C ASN A 135 -5.68 3.47 3.32
N ASP A 136 -6.73 4.10 2.76
CA ASP A 136 -6.78 5.54 2.45
C ASP A 136 -7.49 6.35 3.56
N LYS A 137 -8.12 5.67 4.53
CA LYS A 137 -8.93 6.31 5.57
C LYS A 137 -8.16 7.40 6.33
N GLU A 138 -6.97 7.09 6.83
CA GLU A 138 -6.16 8.06 7.60
C GLU A 138 -5.78 9.28 6.75
N MET A 139 -5.65 9.11 5.43
CA MET A 139 -5.41 10.21 4.50
C MET A 139 -6.65 11.09 4.35
N PHE A 140 -7.85 10.50 4.34
CA PHE A 140 -9.12 11.25 4.33
C PHE A 140 -9.34 12.03 5.63
N ASP A 141 -8.93 11.44 6.77
CA ASP A 141 -9.12 12.05 8.09
C ASP A 141 -8.27 13.32 8.29
N VAL A 142 -7.13 13.48 7.58
CA VAL A 142 -6.19 14.58 7.80
C VAL A 142 -6.19 15.64 6.70
N ALA A 143 -6.55 15.30 5.47
CA ALA A 143 -6.54 16.23 4.34
C ALA A 143 -7.69 17.24 4.39
N GLY A 144 -7.51 18.40 3.75
CA GLY A 144 -8.55 19.42 3.64
C GLY A 144 -9.73 19.02 2.75
N TRP A 145 -9.50 18.14 1.76
CA TRP A 145 -10.56 17.62 0.90
C TRP A 145 -10.23 16.20 0.42
N SER A 146 -11.17 15.30 0.60
CA SER A 146 -11.04 13.89 0.24
C SER A 146 -12.00 13.50 -0.87
N VAL A 147 -11.49 12.79 -1.87
CA VAL A 147 -12.22 12.43 -3.09
C VAL A 147 -12.08 10.92 -3.34
N CYS A 148 -13.18 10.26 -3.64
CA CYS A 148 -13.13 8.86 -4.03
C CYS A 148 -13.89 8.58 -5.33
N PRO A 149 -13.49 7.57 -6.13
CA PRO A 149 -14.23 7.15 -7.30
C PRO A 149 -15.50 6.35 -6.90
N ASN A 150 -16.53 6.38 -7.72
CA ASN A 150 -17.81 5.70 -7.45
C ASN A 150 -17.75 4.16 -7.50
N ASN A 151 -16.61 3.59 -7.90
CA ASN A 151 -16.34 2.15 -7.80
C ASN A 151 -15.66 1.75 -6.48
N ALA A 152 -15.35 2.70 -5.61
CA ALA A 152 -14.95 2.41 -4.23
C ALA A 152 -16.11 1.75 -3.46
N LYS A 153 -15.78 1.00 -2.39
CA LYS A 153 -16.80 0.41 -1.52
C LYS A 153 -17.68 1.52 -0.89
N GLU A 154 -18.96 1.20 -0.64
CA GLU A 154 -19.91 2.17 -0.11
C GLU A 154 -19.46 2.80 1.22
N GLU A 155 -18.77 2.01 2.06
CA GLU A 155 -18.20 2.49 3.32
C GLU A 155 -17.14 3.55 3.09
N ILE A 156 -16.31 3.40 2.05
CA ILE A 156 -15.28 4.37 1.67
C ILE A 156 -15.92 5.64 1.09
N GLN A 157 -16.95 5.48 0.25
CA GLN A 157 -17.69 6.62 -0.29
C GLN A 157 -18.35 7.49 0.78
N LYS A 158 -18.71 6.89 1.92
CA LYS A 158 -19.27 7.62 3.08
C LYS A 158 -18.23 8.35 3.92
N MET A 159 -16.94 8.03 3.74
CA MET A 159 -15.83 8.62 4.49
C MET A 159 -15.21 9.83 3.78
N CYS A 160 -15.40 9.96 2.46
CA CYS A 160 -14.84 11.06 1.69
C CYS A 160 -15.83 12.21 1.51
N ASP A 161 -15.32 13.41 1.20
CA ASP A 161 -16.11 14.62 1.00
C ASP A 161 -16.81 14.62 -0.34
N GLU A 162 -16.20 14.01 -1.37
CA GLU A 162 -16.75 13.99 -2.72
C GLU A 162 -16.57 12.63 -3.42
N VAL A 163 -17.63 12.16 -4.07
CA VAL A 163 -17.61 10.97 -4.91
C VAL A 163 -17.65 11.39 -6.37
N ILE A 164 -16.63 10.99 -7.14
CA ILE A 164 -16.50 11.30 -8.57
C ILE A 164 -16.84 10.10 -9.44
N GLY A 165 -16.68 10.22 -10.77
CA GLY A 165 -16.92 9.13 -11.73
C GLY A 165 -16.04 7.90 -11.48
N ASN A 166 -16.22 6.86 -12.30
CA ASN A 166 -15.45 5.61 -12.19
C ASN A 166 -13.96 5.85 -12.51
N ASN A 167 -13.07 5.17 -11.80
CA ASN A 167 -11.63 5.28 -12.05
C ASN A 167 -11.23 4.81 -13.46
N ASN A 168 -11.95 3.84 -14.05
CA ASN A 168 -11.72 3.37 -15.42
C ASN A 168 -12.06 4.44 -16.48
N ASP A 169 -12.82 5.47 -16.12
CA ASP A 169 -13.18 6.60 -16.99
C ASP A 169 -12.22 7.78 -16.81
N PHE A 170 -11.06 7.56 -16.20
CA PHE A 170 -10.08 8.62 -15.88
C PHE A 170 -10.65 9.76 -15.04
N SER A 171 -11.58 9.45 -14.13
CA SER A 171 -12.29 10.45 -13.34
C SER A 171 -11.37 11.32 -12.49
N VAL A 172 -10.32 10.74 -11.89
CA VAL A 172 -9.33 11.50 -11.10
C VAL A 172 -8.59 12.52 -11.98
N ILE A 173 -8.14 12.11 -13.18
CA ILE A 173 -7.45 13.00 -14.12
C ILE A 173 -8.36 14.15 -14.54
N LYS A 174 -9.60 13.84 -14.92
CA LYS A 174 -10.61 14.84 -15.28
C LYS A 174 -10.89 15.83 -14.16
N TYR A 175 -11.00 15.31 -12.93
CA TYR A 175 -11.19 16.15 -11.74
C TYR A 175 -10.04 17.14 -11.56
N VAL A 176 -8.81 16.67 -11.64
CA VAL A 176 -7.61 17.52 -11.51
C VAL A 176 -7.55 18.55 -12.64
N GLU A 177 -7.80 18.15 -13.89
CA GLU A 177 -7.84 19.09 -15.03
C GLU A 177 -8.90 20.18 -14.85
N ASP A 178 -10.09 19.83 -14.40
CA ASP A 178 -11.18 20.78 -14.19
C ASP A 178 -10.91 21.70 -13.00
N TYR A 179 -10.25 21.20 -11.95
CA TYR A 179 -9.77 22.03 -10.85
C TYR A 179 -8.76 23.07 -11.34
N TYR A 180 -7.75 22.64 -12.12
CA TYR A 180 -6.74 23.56 -12.68
C TYR A 180 -7.34 24.63 -13.60
N LYS A 181 -8.42 24.32 -14.36
CA LYS A 181 -9.11 25.32 -15.19
C LYS A 181 -9.82 26.39 -14.36
N LYS A 182 -10.27 26.05 -13.14
CA LYS A 182 -10.99 26.97 -12.26
C LYS A 182 -10.10 27.97 -11.51
N ILE A 183 -8.83 27.59 -11.29
CA ILE A 183 -7.85 28.42 -10.55
C ILE A 183 -6.96 29.28 -11.46
N LYS A 184 -7.08 29.15 -12.77
CA LYS A 184 -6.46 30.04 -13.76
C LYS A 184 -7.38 31.16 -14.16
#